data_a02727b406ad122720c4a09ab664ae17
#
_entry.id   a02727b406ad122720c4a09ab664ae17
#
_cell.length_a   1.000
_cell.length_b   1.000
_cell.length_c   1.000
_cell.angle_alpha   90.00
_cell.angle_beta   90.00
_cell.angle_gamma   90.00
#
_symmetry.space_group_name_H-M   'P 1'
#
loop_
_entity.id
_entity.type
_entity.pdbx_description
1 polymer ?
#
loop_
_entity_poly.entity_id
_entity_poly.type
_entity_poly.pdbx_seq_one_letter_code
_entity_poly.pdbx_strand_id
1 'polypeptide(L)'
;YITWETKDMTELQRRLFELQDKKYQAFHSKLIPNIEPAHVIGIRTPVLRNFAKAFAKEDGAEAFLQELPHTYYEENNLHMMLIGGIRDYAQCLYEVKRMLPYVDNWATCDFPVPKCFAKHKEELLPEIHTFLASGETYTIRYGIGLLMRLYLDADFKPEYPAMVASVTSEEYYVNMMIAWYFATALAKQWEMCIPYIEERRLSSWVHRKTIQKAVESYRITNEQKVYLKTFR
;
A
#
# COMPACT_ATOMS: atom_id res chain seq x y z
N TYR A 1 13.45 6.14 36.99
CA TYR A 1 11.98 6.30 37.00
C TYR A 1 11.41 5.47 35.85
N ILE A 2 10.92 4.27 36.20
CA ILE A 2 10.16 3.43 35.25
C ILE A 2 8.75 4.02 35.23
N THR A 3 8.38 4.62 34.12
CA THR A 3 7.03 5.17 33.91
C THR A 3 6.02 4.02 33.79
N TRP A 4 4.77 4.27 34.14
CA TRP A 4 3.66 3.31 34.15
C TRP A 4 3.48 2.58 32.81
N GLU A 5 3.90 3.21 31.71
CA GLU A 5 3.78 2.72 30.32
C GLU A 5 4.65 1.50 30.00
N THR A 6 5.69 1.22 30.80
CA THR A 6 6.60 0.08 30.53
C THR A 6 6.17 -1.23 31.19
N LYS A 7 5.11 -1.21 32.01
CA LYS A 7 4.71 -2.39 32.78
C LYS A 7 3.85 -3.38 31.97
N ASP A 8 3.20 -2.91 30.90
CA ASP A 8 2.28 -3.71 30.08
C ASP A 8 2.78 -4.03 28.67
N MET A 9 4.03 -3.67 28.34
CA MET A 9 4.61 -3.98 27.04
C MET A 9 4.95 -5.46 26.91
N THR A 10 4.64 -6.04 25.74
CA THR A 10 5.11 -7.39 25.40
C THR A 10 6.63 -7.40 25.19
N GLU A 11 7.23 -8.58 25.24
CA GLU A 11 8.65 -8.73 24.93
C GLU A 11 8.99 -8.24 23.52
N LEU A 12 8.14 -8.56 22.53
CA LEU A 12 8.30 -8.07 21.15
C LEU A 12 8.30 -6.54 21.09
N GLN A 13 7.35 -5.89 21.77
CA GLN A 13 7.28 -4.42 21.80
C GLN A 13 8.55 -3.82 22.41
N ARG A 14 9.08 -4.38 23.48
CA ARG A 14 10.35 -3.92 24.09
C ARG A 14 11.50 -4.02 23.08
N ARG A 15 11.63 -5.14 22.38
CA ARG A 15 12.64 -5.33 21.32
C ARG A 15 12.49 -4.31 20.19
N LEU A 16 11.26 -3.99 19.79
CA LEU A 16 11.02 -2.96 18.79
C LEU A 16 11.42 -1.56 19.27
N PHE A 17 11.14 -1.23 20.54
CA PHE A 17 11.56 0.06 21.12
C PHE A 17 13.07 0.22 21.21
N GLU A 18 13.84 -0.85 21.33
CA GLU A 18 15.30 -0.81 21.26
C GLU A 18 15.81 -0.31 19.89
N LEU A 19 15.00 -0.42 18.85
CA LEU A 19 15.33 0.02 17.49
C LEU A 19 14.83 1.46 17.19
N GLN A 20 14.27 2.15 18.17
CA GLN A 20 13.69 3.48 18.02
C GLN A 20 14.74 4.52 17.60
N ASP A 21 14.37 5.33 16.59
CA ASP A 21 15.03 6.57 16.21
C ASP A 21 14.06 7.73 16.42
N LYS A 22 14.27 8.49 17.49
CA LYS A 22 13.37 9.60 17.88
C LYS A 22 13.30 10.71 16.82
N LYS A 23 14.37 10.97 16.10
CA LYS A 23 14.36 11.96 14.99
C LYS A 23 13.51 11.47 13.83
N TYR A 24 13.64 10.21 13.50
CA TYR A 24 12.82 9.57 12.47
C TYR A 24 11.36 9.51 12.88
N GLN A 25 11.06 9.19 14.13
CA GLN A 25 9.69 9.22 14.68
C GLN A 25 9.04 10.59 14.45
N ALA A 26 9.72 11.66 14.87
CA ALA A 26 9.21 13.03 14.74
C ALA A 26 8.97 13.45 13.27
N PHE A 27 9.84 13.00 12.38
CA PHE A 27 9.70 13.25 10.95
C PHE A 27 8.57 12.41 10.33
N HIS A 28 8.60 11.10 10.55
CA HIS A 28 7.69 10.16 9.87
C HIS A 28 6.25 10.31 10.34
N SER A 29 6.02 10.62 11.62
CA SER A 29 4.67 10.84 12.17
C SER A 29 3.88 11.91 11.41
N LYS A 30 4.57 12.90 10.84
CA LYS A 30 3.94 13.95 10.02
C LYS A 30 3.46 13.44 8.66
N LEU A 31 4.04 12.34 8.17
CA LEU A 31 3.68 11.74 6.88
C LEU A 31 2.51 10.77 6.99
N ILE A 32 2.17 10.35 8.20
CA ILE A 32 1.03 9.47 8.51
C ILE A 32 0.12 10.16 9.54
N PRO A 33 -0.52 11.29 9.16
CA PRO A 33 -1.23 12.16 10.11
C PRO A 33 -2.45 11.52 10.77
N ASN A 34 -2.97 10.44 10.21
CA ASN A 34 -4.08 9.67 10.77
C ASN A 34 -3.67 8.68 11.89
N ILE A 35 -2.36 8.56 12.16
CA ILE A 35 -1.85 7.76 13.28
C ILE A 35 -1.37 8.71 14.38
N GLU A 36 -1.83 8.47 15.60
CA GLU A 36 -1.35 9.25 16.74
C GLU A 36 0.16 9.02 16.96
N PRO A 37 0.96 10.09 17.16
CA PRO A 37 2.40 9.97 17.34
C PRO A 37 2.81 9.01 18.47
N ALA A 38 1.99 8.87 19.50
CA ALA A 38 2.22 7.92 20.60
C ALA A 38 2.20 6.46 20.14
N HIS A 39 1.55 6.15 19.03
CA HIS A 39 1.50 4.81 18.43
C HIS A 39 2.57 4.58 17.35
N VAL A 40 3.48 5.52 17.18
CA VAL A 40 4.62 5.42 16.26
C VAL A 40 5.90 5.29 17.06
N ILE A 41 6.56 4.16 16.95
CA ILE A 41 7.86 3.92 17.64
C ILE A 41 8.97 4.73 16.97
N GLY A 42 8.97 4.76 15.64
CA GLY A 42 9.99 5.43 14.85
C GLY A 42 11.16 4.50 14.50
N ILE A 43 10.86 3.41 13.81
CA ILE A 43 11.88 2.48 13.31
C ILE A 43 12.04 2.68 11.82
N ARG A 44 13.27 2.91 11.36
CA ARG A 44 13.54 3.02 9.93
C ARG A 44 13.22 1.71 9.21
N THR A 45 12.60 1.80 8.05
CA THR A 45 12.14 0.62 7.29
C THR A 45 13.23 -0.43 7.05
N PRO A 46 14.47 -0.10 6.66
CA PRO A 46 15.52 -1.10 6.51
C PRO A 46 15.85 -1.85 7.83
N VAL A 47 15.82 -1.14 8.95
CA VAL A 47 16.07 -1.73 10.29
C VAL A 47 14.94 -2.70 10.65
N LEU A 48 13.69 -2.28 10.46
CA LEU A 48 12.53 -3.14 10.72
C LEU A 48 12.51 -4.35 9.79
N ARG A 49 12.90 -4.18 8.54
CA ARG A 49 12.99 -5.28 7.57
C ARG A 49 14.02 -6.34 8.00
N ASN A 50 15.17 -5.92 8.50
CA ASN A 50 16.17 -6.85 9.04
C ASN A 50 15.65 -7.57 10.28
N PHE A 51 14.96 -6.86 11.16
CA PHE A 51 14.31 -7.46 12.31
C PHE A 51 13.26 -8.50 11.88
N ALA A 52 12.42 -8.17 10.90
CA ALA A 52 11.39 -9.07 10.37
C ALA A 52 11.96 -10.37 9.82
N LYS A 53 13.10 -10.31 9.11
CA LYS A 53 13.78 -11.51 8.57
C LYS A 53 14.24 -12.46 9.67
N ALA A 54 14.75 -11.94 10.77
CA ALA A 54 15.17 -12.73 11.92
C ALA A 54 13.94 -13.26 12.68
N PHE A 55 12.99 -12.40 12.97
CA PHE A 55 11.78 -12.73 13.72
C PHE A 55 10.91 -13.78 13.02
N ALA A 56 10.86 -13.78 11.68
CA ALA A 56 10.12 -14.78 10.89
C ALA A 56 10.56 -16.22 11.14
N LYS A 57 11.75 -16.43 11.70
CA LYS A 57 12.31 -17.76 12.02
C LYS A 57 12.08 -18.17 13.48
N GLU A 58 11.53 -17.29 14.27
CA GLU A 58 11.26 -17.52 15.70
C GLU A 58 9.87 -18.13 15.87
N ASP A 59 9.69 -18.94 16.91
CA ASP A 59 8.41 -19.58 17.23
C ASP A 59 7.29 -18.57 17.51
N GLY A 60 7.65 -17.38 17.96
CA GLY A 60 6.70 -16.29 18.23
C GLY A 60 6.07 -15.65 17.00
N ALA A 61 6.62 -15.86 15.79
CA ALA A 61 6.15 -15.21 14.57
C ALA A 61 4.73 -15.63 14.19
N GLU A 62 4.42 -16.92 14.30
CA GLU A 62 3.09 -17.45 13.99
C GLU A 62 2.05 -16.93 14.99
N ALA A 63 2.37 -16.94 16.28
CA ALA A 63 1.52 -16.40 17.33
C ALA A 63 1.23 -14.90 17.10
N PHE A 64 2.26 -14.13 16.71
CA PHE A 64 2.12 -12.71 16.41
C PHE A 64 1.15 -12.44 15.25
N LEU A 65 1.16 -13.27 14.19
CA LEU A 65 0.22 -13.16 13.08
C LEU A 65 -1.24 -13.43 13.51
N GLN A 66 -1.46 -14.14 14.59
CA GLN A 66 -2.81 -14.38 15.13
C GLN A 66 -3.30 -13.22 16.01
N GLU A 67 -2.40 -12.40 16.51
CA GLU A 67 -2.73 -11.26 17.38
C GLU A 67 -3.11 -10.03 16.55
N LEU A 68 -4.38 -9.68 16.57
CA LEU A 68 -4.95 -8.47 15.96
C LEU A 68 -6.05 -7.91 16.86
N PRO A 69 -6.15 -6.58 17.01
CA PRO A 69 -5.29 -5.54 16.43
C PRO A 69 -3.94 -5.40 17.14
N HIS A 70 -2.98 -4.75 16.47
CA HIS A 70 -1.72 -4.33 17.09
C HIS A 70 -1.83 -2.90 17.66
N THR A 71 -0.92 -2.55 18.58
CA THR A 71 -0.89 -1.23 19.21
C THR A 71 -0.09 -0.22 18.40
N TYR A 72 1.07 -0.64 17.88
CA TYR A 72 2.01 0.27 17.21
C TYR A 72 2.01 0.12 15.70
N TYR A 73 2.23 1.25 15.03
CA TYR A 73 2.40 1.33 13.57
C TYR A 73 3.44 0.33 13.06
N GLU A 74 4.56 0.20 13.77
CA GLU A 74 5.62 -0.73 13.37
C GLU A 74 5.24 -2.20 13.58
N GLU A 75 4.36 -2.51 14.51
CA GLU A 75 3.81 -3.87 14.64
C GLU A 75 2.96 -4.21 13.41
N ASN A 76 2.16 -3.27 12.91
CA ASN A 76 1.39 -3.44 11.67
C ASN A 76 2.33 -3.62 10.46
N ASN A 77 3.41 -2.87 10.40
CA ASN A 77 4.41 -3.00 9.34
C ASN A 77 5.14 -4.35 9.41
N LEU A 78 5.51 -4.78 10.61
CA LEU A 78 6.09 -6.10 10.84
C LEU A 78 5.15 -7.21 10.37
N HIS A 79 3.86 -7.09 10.68
CA HIS A 79 2.82 -8.03 10.24
C HIS A 79 2.78 -8.14 8.72
N MET A 80 2.76 -7.01 8.01
CA MET A 80 2.78 -6.99 6.54
C MET A 80 4.07 -7.57 5.96
N MET A 81 5.22 -7.32 6.60
CA MET A 81 6.49 -7.90 6.18
C MET A 81 6.51 -9.42 6.33
N LEU A 82 5.95 -9.95 7.42
CA LEU A 82 5.83 -11.40 7.64
C LEU A 82 4.91 -12.05 6.62
N ILE A 83 3.77 -11.42 6.32
CA ILE A 83 2.85 -11.88 5.26
C ILE A 83 3.59 -11.97 3.91
N GLY A 84 4.40 -10.96 3.60
CA GLY A 84 5.16 -10.91 2.35
C GLY A 84 6.11 -12.09 2.14
N GLY A 85 6.51 -12.77 3.20
CA GLY A 85 7.37 -13.96 3.18
C GLY A 85 6.63 -15.29 3.05
N ILE A 86 5.31 -15.32 3.16
CA ILE A 86 4.51 -16.55 3.05
C ILE A 86 4.54 -17.04 1.59
N ARG A 87 4.93 -18.30 1.38
CA ARG A 87 5.08 -18.87 0.05
C ARG A 87 3.81 -19.50 -0.49
N ASP A 88 3.00 -20.08 0.39
CA ASP A 88 1.71 -20.68 0.02
C ASP A 88 0.70 -19.57 -0.29
N TYR A 89 0.16 -19.58 -1.51
CA TYR A 89 -0.77 -18.54 -1.97
C TYR A 89 -2.04 -18.47 -1.12
N ALA A 90 -2.67 -19.61 -0.84
CA ALA A 90 -3.92 -19.65 -0.10
C ALA A 90 -3.75 -19.12 1.33
N GLN A 91 -2.66 -19.52 1.99
CA GLN A 91 -2.33 -19.03 3.33
C GLN A 91 -1.99 -17.54 3.31
N CYS A 92 -1.18 -17.09 2.34
CA CYS A 92 -0.83 -15.68 2.20
C CYS A 92 -2.07 -14.81 1.99
N LEU A 93 -2.95 -15.21 1.08
CA LEU A 93 -4.20 -14.50 0.83
C LEU A 93 -5.09 -14.45 2.07
N TYR A 94 -5.20 -15.55 2.81
CA TYR A 94 -5.94 -15.61 4.06
C TYR A 94 -5.42 -14.58 5.07
N GLU A 95 -4.11 -14.51 5.26
CA GLU A 95 -3.49 -13.55 6.18
C GLU A 95 -3.62 -12.10 5.70
N VAL A 96 -3.51 -11.83 4.41
CA VAL A 96 -3.78 -10.52 3.83
C VAL A 96 -5.22 -10.08 4.14
N LYS A 97 -6.18 -10.95 3.91
CA LYS A 97 -7.60 -10.65 4.17
C LYS A 97 -7.89 -10.40 5.65
N ARG A 98 -7.19 -11.09 6.54
CA ARG A 98 -7.29 -10.86 7.98
C ARG A 98 -6.70 -9.51 8.40
N MET A 99 -5.58 -9.11 7.80
CA MET A 99 -4.87 -7.89 8.15
C MET A 99 -5.51 -6.63 7.59
N LEU A 100 -6.07 -6.68 6.37
CA LEU A 100 -6.58 -5.48 5.67
C LEU A 100 -7.55 -4.62 6.51
N PRO A 101 -8.50 -5.18 7.29
CA PRO A 101 -9.37 -4.36 8.13
C PRO A 101 -8.65 -3.51 9.19
N TYR A 102 -7.43 -3.86 9.53
CA TYR A 102 -6.60 -3.18 10.53
C TYR A 102 -5.56 -2.23 9.92
N VAL A 103 -5.48 -2.18 8.61
CA VAL A 103 -4.62 -1.21 7.91
C VAL A 103 -5.31 0.15 7.94
N ASP A 104 -4.65 1.13 8.54
CA ASP A 104 -5.20 2.45 8.84
C ASP A 104 -4.37 3.61 8.28
N ASN A 105 -3.37 3.31 7.44
CA ASN A 105 -2.52 4.31 6.82
C ASN A 105 -1.92 3.81 5.49
N TRP A 106 -1.50 4.77 4.66
CA TRP A 106 -0.95 4.47 3.34
C TRP A 106 0.38 3.70 3.39
N ALA A 107 1.23 4.01 4.36
CA ALA A 107 2.57 3.42 4.43
C ALA A 107 2.52 1.92 4.74
N THR A 108 1.67 1.50 5.66
CA THR A 108 1.42 0.08 5.95
C THR A 108 0.74 -0.62 4.77
N CYS A 109 -0.21 0.06 4.11
CA CYS A 109 -0.92 -0.47 2.94
C CYS A 109 0.02 -0.73 1.76
N ASP A 110 1.01 0.15 1.54
CA ASP A 110 1.85 0.14 0.34
C ASP A 110 3.12 -0.73 0.47
N PHE A 111 3.19 -1.60 1.46
CA PHE A 111 4.29 -2.56 1.56
C PHE A 111 4.37 -3.42 0.29
N PRO A 112 5.57 -3.93 -0.04
CA PRO A 112 5.75 -4.75 -1.24
C PRO A 112 4.75 -5.91 -1.31
N VAL A 113 4.23 -6.13 -2.50
CA VAL A 113 3.30 -7.23 -2.77
C VAL A 113 3.96 -8.58 -2.42
N PRO A 114 3.22 -9.49 -1.77
CA PRO A 114 3.72 -10.84 -1.52
C PRO A 114 4.20 -11.51 -2.81
N LYS A 115 5.37 -12.13 -2.78
CA LYS A 115 5.98 -12.76 -3.97
C LYS A 115 5.12 -13.85 -4.58
N CYS A 116 4.37 -14.59 -3.76
CA CYS A 116 3.49 -15.65 -4.24
C CYS A 116 2.34 -15.11 -5.12
N PHE A 117 1.92 -13.88 -4.93
CA PHE A 117 0.84 -13.29 -5.74
C PHE A 117 1.20 -13.17 -7.22
N ALA A 118 2.46 -12.87 -7.52
CA ALA A 118 2.93 -12.75 -8.91
C ALA A 118 2.77 -14.05 -9.73
N LYS A 119 2.73 -15.19 -9.05
CA LYS A 119 2.56 -16.52 -9.67
C LYS A 119 1.09 -16.98 -9.75
N HIS A 120 0.17 -16.23 -9.16
CA HIS A 120 -1.24 -16.58 -9.03
C HIS A 120 -2.16 -15.45 -9.48
N LYS A 121 -1.78 -14.73 -10.54
CA LYS A 121 -2.49 -13.54 -11.01
C LYS A 121 -3.93 -13.81 -11.46
N GLU A 122 -4.19 -14.96 -12.07
CA GLU A 122 -5.54 -15.33 -12.47
C GLU A 122 -6.45 -15.58 -11.28
N GLU A 123 -5.94 -16.26 -10.26
CA GLU A 123 -6.66 -16.56 -9.01
C GLU A 123 -6.85 -15.30 -8.15
N LEU A 124 -5.89 -14.38 -8.20
CA LEU A 124 -5.91 -13.13 -7.43
C LEU A 124 -6.95 -12.12 -7.97
N LEU A 125 -7.22 -12.14 -9.26
CA LEU A 125 -8.08 -11.14 -9.91
C LEU A 125 -9.50 -11.06 -9.32
N PRO A 126 -10.22 -12.16 -9.06
CA PRO A 126 -11.50 -12.10 -8.35
C PRO A 126 -11.41 -11.47 -6.96
N GLU A 127 -10.32 -11.69 -6.25
CA GLU A 127 -10.09 -11.09 -4.93
C GLU A 127 -9.88 -9.58 -5.04
N ILE A 128 -9.18 -9.12 -6.08
CA ILE A 128 -9.03 -7.68 -6.35
C ILE A 128 -10.40 -7.03 -6.60
N HIS A 129 -11.27 -7.67 -7.37
CA HIS A 129 -12.65 -7.20 -7.54
C HIS A 129 -13.36 -7.01 -6.19
N THR A 130 -13.23 -7.99 -5.30
CA THR A 130 -13.80 -7.91 -3.95
C THR A 130 -13.20 -6.76 -3.14
N PHE A 131 -11.88 -6.56 -3.22
CA PHE A 131 -11.21 -5.46 -2.52
C PHE A 131 -11.70 -4.09 -3.00
N LEU A 132 -11.85 -3.90 -4.30
CA LEU A 132 -12.36 -2.65 -4.88
C LEU A 132 -13.81 -2.35 -4.48
N ALA A 133 -14.61 -3.38 -4.25
CA ALA A 133 -16.01 -3.28 -3.86
C ALA A 133 -16.23 -3.21 -2.34
N SER A 134 -15.17 -3.28 -1.53
CA SER A 134 -15.27 -3.41 -0.07
C SER A 134 -15.85 -2.20 0.66
N GLY A 135 -15.75 -1.00 0.07
CA GLY A 135 -16.08 0.25 0.75
C GLY A 135 -15.03 0.72 1.78
N GLU A 136 -13.98 -0.05 2.01
CA GLU A 136 -12.92 0.23 2.99
C GLU A 136 -11.72 0.91 2.32
N THR A 137 -11.33 2.08 2.82
CA THR A 137 -10.32 2.94 2.22
C THR A 137 -9.03 2.19 1.85
N TYR A 138 -8.41 1.52 2.79
CA TYR A 138 -7.11 0.88 2.53
C TYR A 138 -7.23 -0.48 1.88
N THR A 139 -8.34 -1.17 1.99
CA THR A 139 -8.63 -2.38 1.20
C THR A 139 -8.78 -2.04 -0.29
N ILE A 140 -9.50 -0.96 -0.61
CA ILE A 140 -9.60 -0.43 -1.98
C ILE A 140 -8.22 -0.02 -2.48
N ARG A 141 -7.47 0.77 -1.70
CA ARG A 141 -6.12 1.19 -2.06
C ARG A 141 -5.18 0.01 -2.31
N TYR A 142 -5.25 -1.02 -1.49
CA TYR A 142 -4.49 -2.26 -1.66
C TYR A 142 -4.81 -2.95 -3.00
N GLY A 143 -6.09 -3.08 -3.32
CA GLY A 143 -6.55 -3.67 -4.58
C GLY A 143 -6.05 -2.90 -5.81
N ILE A 144 -6.14 -1.57 -5.80
CA ILE A 144 -5.60 -0.72 -6.87
C ILE A 144 -4.08 -0.89 -6.97
N GLY A 145 -3.39 -0.95 -5.85
CA GLY A 145 -1.95 -1.18 -5.77
C GLY A 145 -1.53 -2.51 -6.40
N LEU A 146 -2.31 -3.57 -6.19
CA LEU A 146 -2.07 -4.86 -6.83
C LEU A 146 -2.20 -4.77 -8.36
N LEU A 147 -3.24 -4.11 -8.86
CA LEU A 147 -3.41 -3.89 -10.30
C LEU A 147 -2.24 -3.10 -10.89
N MET A 148 -1.77 -2.08 -10.19
CA MET A 148 -0.65 -1.25 -10.63
C MET A 148 0.67 -2.04 -10.69
N ARG A 149 0.93 -2.88 -9.70
CA ARG A 149 2.22 -3.57 -9.54
C ARG A 149 2.32 -4.87 -10.33
N LEU A 150 1.21 -5.55 -10.57
CA LEU A 150 1.21 -6.89 -11.17
C LEU A 150 0.58 -6.96 -12.57
N TYR A 151 -0.24 -5.98 -12.98
CA TYR A 151 -1.08 -6.10 -14.17
C TYR A 151 -0.91 -4.93 -15.18
N LEU A 152 0.20 -4.21 -15.15
CA LEU A 152 0.47 -3.14 -16.12
C LEU A 152 1.51 -3.52 -17.19
N ASP A 153 2.19 -4.64 -17.03
CA ASP A 153 3.20 -5.11 -17.98
C ASP A 153 2.61 -6.20 -18.90
N ALA A 154 3.22 -7.38 -18.98
CA ALA A 154 2.84 -8.44 -19.89
C ALA A 154 1.40 -8.96 -19.73
N ASP A 155 0.86 -8.88 -18.52
CA ASP A 155 -0.50 -9.35 -18.19
C ASP A 155 -1.56 -8.25 -18.33
N PHE A 156 -1.21 -7.10 -18.86
CA PHE A 156 -2.14 -5.97 -19.00
C PHE A 156 -3.34 -6.31 -19.87
N LYS A 157 -4.53 -5.89 -19.42
CA LYS A 157 -5.78 -5.94 -20.16
C LYS A 157 -6.54 -4.61 -20.02
N PRO A 158 -7.28 -4.18 -21.06
CA PRO A 158 -8.06 -2.93 -21.01
C PRO A 158 -9.09 -2.86 -19.90
N GLU A 159 -9.56 -4.01 -19.41
CA GLU A 159 -10.50 -4.09 -18.30
C GLU A 159 -9.93 -3.55 -16.97
N TYR A 160 -8.61 -3.60 -16.79
CA TYR A 160 -8.00 -3.22 -15.51
C TYR A 160 -8.07 -1.72 -15.24
N PRO A 161 -7.68 -0.82 -16.15
CA PRO A 161 -7.93 0.60 -15.92
C PRO A 161 -9.41 0.93 -15.82
N ALA A 162 -10.30 0.22 -16.49
CA ALA A 162 -11.74 0.40 -16.34
C ALA A 162 -12.23 0.04 -14.94
N MET A 163 -11.69 -1.01 -14.33
CA MET A 163 -11.97 -1.36 -12.93
C MET A 163 -11.56 -0.24 -11.97
N VAL A 164 -10.38 0.31 -12.16
CA VAL A 164 -9.86 1.40 -11.31
C VAL A 164 -10.70 2.66 -11.50
N ALA A 165 -11.02 3.04 -12.75
CA ALA A 165 -11.85 4.20 -13.06
C ALA A 165 -13.27 4.08 -12.51
N SER A 166 -13.80 2.89 -12.31
CA SER A 166 -15.13 2.66 -11.74
C SER A 166 -15.21 2.90 -10.24
N VAL A 167 -14.07 2.97 -9.55
CA VAL A 167 -14.04 3.26 -8.12
C VAL A 167 -14.39 4.72 -7.88
N THR A 168 -15.44 4.96 -7.09
CA THR A 168 -15.82 6.30 -6.62
C THR A 168 -15.60 6.39 -5.12
N SER A 169 -14.93 7.46 -4.67
CA SER A 169 -14.62 7.66 -3.25
C SER A 169 -14.43 9.14 -2.94
N GLU A 170 -14.82 9.54 -1.74
CA GLU A 170 -14.48 10.85 -1.16
C GLU A 170 -13.14 10.81 -0.41
N GLU A 171 -12.55 9.62 -0.23
CA GLU A 171 -11.34 9.42 0.54
C GLU A 171 -10.08 9.85 -0.24
N TYR A 172 -9.31 10.75 0.37
CA TYR A 172 -8.07 11.28 -0.20
C TYR A 172 -7.10 10.17 -0.64
N TYR A 173 -6.87 9.17 0.21
CA TYR A 173 -5.89 8.12 -0.06
C TYR A 173 -6.34 7.11 -1.12
N VAL A 174 -7.64 6.93 -1.30
CA VAL A 174 -8.20 6.19 -2.45
C VAL A 174 -7.98 6.97 -3.74
N ASN A 175 -8.39 8.24 -3.76
CA ASN A 175 -8.28 9.10 -4.95
C ASN A 175 -6.82 9.33 -5.36
N MET A 176 -5.91 9.46 -4.39
CA MET A 176 -4.48 9.56 -4.64
C MET A 176 -3.94 8.28 -5.30
N MET A 177 -4.42 7.11 -4.86
CA MET A 177 -4.02 5.83 -5.45
C MET A 177 -4.55 5.65 -6.86
N ILE A 178 -5.77 6.09 -7.15
CA ILE A 178 -6.32 6.08 -8.51
C ILE A 178 -5.43 6.95 -9.42
N ALA A 179 -5.07 8.14 -8.97
CA ALA A 179 -4.18 9.03 -9.72
C ALA A 179 -2.79 8.43 -9.94
N TRP A 180 -2.23 7.80 -8.93
CA TRP A 180 -0.95 7.10 -9.04
C TRP A 180 -1.03 5.92 -10.03
N TYR A 181 -2.10 5.15 -9.97
CA TYR A 181 -2.35 4.08 -10.93
C TYR A 181 -2.34 4.61 -12.36
N PHE A 182 -3.14 5.64 -12.67
CA PHE A 182 -3.23 6.17 -14.03
C PHE A 182 -1.95 6.87 -14.50
N ALA A 183 -1.23 7.54 -13.63
CA ALA A 183 0.09 8.10 -13.97
C ALA A 183 1.09 7.00 -14.36
N THR A 184 1.09 5.89 -13.64
CA THR A 184 1.93 4.72 -13.93
C THR A 184 1.45 4.00 -15.20
N ALA A 185 0.13 3.85 -15.35
CA ALA A 185 -0.47 3.24 -16.53
C ALA A 185 -0.17 4.03 -17.82
N LEU A 186 -0.19 5.36 -17.75
CA LEU A 186 0.21 6.21 -18.88
C LEU A 186 1.67 5.98 -19.29
N ALA A 187 2.55 5.75 -18.32
CA ALA A 187 3.96 5.45 -18.61
C ALA A 187 4.16 4.10 -19.29
N LYS A 188 3.35 3.11 -18.96
CA LYS A 188 3.50 1.72 -19.43
C LYS A 188 2.57 1.35 -20.58
N GLN A 189 1.38 1.92 -20.63
CA GLN A 189 0.30 1.59 -21.56
C GLN A 189 -0.36 2.88 -22.09
N TRP A 190 0.43 3.76 -22.67
CA TRP A 190 -0.01 5.08 -23.10
C TRP A 190 -1.25 5.04 -23.99
N GLU A 191 -1.20 4.27 -25.07
CA GLU A 191 -2.29 4.21 -26.08
C GLU A 191 -3.62 3.77 -25.47
N MET A 192 -3.57 2.83 -24.53
CA MET A 192 -4.77 2.29 -23.91
C MET A 192 -5.31 3.17 -22.77
N CYS A 193 -4.46 4.02 -22.18
CA CYS A 193 -4.82 4.80 -21.00
C CYS A 193 -5.03 6.29 -21.27
N ILE A 194 -4.46 6.85 -22.35
CA ILE A 194 -4.65 8.26 -22.69
C ILE A 194 -6.11 8.65 -22.92
N PRO A 195 -7.01 7.79 -23.43
CA PRO A 195 -8.43 8.12 -23.55
C PRO A 195 -9.11 8.53 -22.24
N TYR A 196 -8.64 8.00 -21.08
CA TYR A 196 -9.19 8.40 -19.78
C TYR A 196 -8.95 9.88 -19.48
N ILE A 197 -7.88 10.46 -20.00
CA ILE A 197 -7.58 11.88 -19.90
C ILE A 197 -8.29 12.67 -20.97
N GLU A 198 -8.18 12.25 -22.24
CA GLU A 198 -8.78 12.93 -23.40
C GLU A 198 -10.28 13.07 -23.28
N GLU A 199 -10.95 12.03 -22.84
CA GLU A 199 -12.41 11.96 -22.69
C GLU A 199 -12.89 12.32 -21.26
N ARG A 200 -12.00 12.75 -20.39
CA ARG A 200 -12.29 13.14 -18.99
C ARG A 200 -13.10 12.09 -18.23
N ARG A 201 -12.70 10.84 -18.31
CA ARG A 201 -13.38 9.70 -17.67
C ARG A 201 -13.11 9.57 -16.16
N LEU A 202 -12.22 10.38 -15.60
CA LEU A 202 -11.89 10.39 -14.17
C LEU A 202 -12.57 11.56 -13.47
N SER A 203 -12.76 11.48 -12.15
CA SER A 203 -13.24 12.62 -11.38
C SER A 203 -12.30 13.82 -11.56
N SER A 204 -12.83 15.05 -11.41
CA SER A 204 -12.05 16.27 -11.65
C SER A 204 -10.75 16.32 -10.85
N TRP A 205 -10.78 15.95 -9.58
CA TRP A 205 -9.60 15.96 -8.73
C TRP A 205 -8.59 14.90 -9.18
N VAL A 206 -9.05 13.67 -9.43
CA VAL A 206 -8.20 12.56 -9.89
C VAL A 206 -7.58 12.88 -11.26
N HIS A 207 -8.35 13.45 -12.17
CA HIS A 207 -7.89 13.90 -13.48
C HIS A 207 -6.70 14.86 -13.37
N ARG A 208 -6.85 15.94 -12.60
CA ARG A 208 -5.78 16.92 -12.38
C ARG A 208 -4.57 16.31 -11.68
N LYS A 209 -4.80 15.50 -10.66
CA LYS A 209 -3.72 14.84 -9.91
C LYS A 209 -2.95 13.83 -10.78
N THR A 210 -3.64 13.11 -11.63
CA THR A 210 -3.01 12.18 -12.60
C THR A 210 -2.07 12.93 -13.53
N ILE A 211 -2.53 14.04 -14.12
CA ILE A 211 -1.70 14.87 -15.01
C ILE A 211 -0.49 15.41 -14.24
N GLN A 212 -0.68 15.91 -13.03
CA GLN A 212 0.41 16.39 -12.19
C GLN A 212 1.48 15.31 -11.98
N LYS A 213 1.07 14.14 -11.53
CA LYS A 213 2.00 13.02 -11.27
C LYS A 213 2.69 12.54 -12.55
N ALA A 214 1.98 12.44 -13.65
CA ALA A 214 2.55 12.03 -14.94
C ALA A 214 3.60 13.05 -15.43
N VAL A 215 3.32 14.34 -15.34
CA VAL A 215 4.25 15.42 -15.73
C VAL A 215 5.52 15.43 -14.85
N GLU A 216 5.41 15.05 -13.59
CA GLU A 216 6.55 14.93 -12.67
C GLU A 216 7.37 13.65 -12.90
N SER A 217 6.84 12.66 -13.61
CA SER A 217 7.48 11.37 -13.84
C SER A 217 8.54 11.43 -14.93
N TYR A 218 9.72 10.89 -14.66
CA TYR A 218 10.78 10.73 -15.69
C TYR A 218 10.44 9.65 -16.74
N ARG A 219 9.44 8.80 -16.49
CA ARG A 219 9.00 7.74 -17.39
C ARG A 219 8.06 8.24 -18.50
N ILE A 220 7.55 9.44 -18.36
CA ILE A 220 6.71 10.12 -19.36
C ILE A 220 7.61 10.99 -20.23
N THR A 221 7.47 10.89 -21.55
CA THR A 221 8.28 11.69 -22.48
C THR A 221 7.93 13.17 -22.41
N ASN A 222 8.84 14.05 -22.85
CA ASN A 222 8.58 15.49 -22.88
C ASN A 222 7.39 15.83 -23.79
N GLU A 223 7.23 15.15 -24.92
CA GLU A 223 6.10 15.32 -25.84
C GLU A 223 4.79 14.94 -25.17
N GLN A 224 4.76 13.80 -24.47
CA GLN A 224 3.61 13.35 -23.70
C GLN A 224 3.26 14.33 -22.58
N LYS A 225 4.26 14.90 -21.88
CA LYS A 225 4.03 15.91 -20.84
C LYS A 225 3.39 17.18 -21.38
N VAL A 226 3.87 17.65 -22.53
CA VAL A 226 3.27 18.81 -23.21
C VAL A 226 1.83 18.53 -23.59
N TYR A 227 1.57 17.36 -24.17
CA TYR A 227 0.22 16.92 -24.55
C TYR A 227 -0.72 16.84 -23.33
N LEU A 228 -0.29 16.19 -22.25
CA LEU A 228 -1.08 16.08 -21.01
C LEU A 228 -1.45 17.43 -20.42
N LYS A 229 -0.54 18.41 -20.48
CA LYS A 229 -0.80 19.76 -19.97
C LYS A 229 -1.94 20.48 -20.68
N THR A 230 -2.26 20.11 -21.92
CA THR A 230 -3.39 20.69 -22.66
C THR A 230 -4.77 20.30 -22.10
N PHE A 231 -4.81 19.26 -21.25
CA PHE A 231 -6.03 18.76 -20.62
C PHE A 231 -6.21 19.18 -19.13
N ARG A 232 -5.35 20.05 -18.62
CA ARG A 232 -5.46 20.57 -17.23
C ARG A 232 -6.74 21.33 -16.98
#